data_d935e5493e9057dd2d5f84deae601ae7
#
_entry.id   d935e5493e9057dd2d5f84deae601ae7
#
_cell.length_a   1.000
_cell.length_b   1.000
_cell.length_c   1.000
_cell.angle_alpha   90.00
_cell.angle_beta   90.00
_cell.angle_gamma   90.00
#
_symmetry.space_group_name_H-M   'P 1'
#
loop_
_entity.id
_entity.type
_entity.pdbx_description
1 polymer ?
#
loop_
_entity_poly.entity_id
_entity_poly.type
_entity_poly.pdbx_seq_one_letter_code
_entity_poly.pdbx_strand_id
1 'polypeptide(L)'
;LSQLNTTLTLDSLVQNRVLVTEIQYLLSVGGFYKGKVDGILGKQTIAAFVEFKKQAYLQHPDRLGQSTARALLELQGKAWHPNPTETSPNRISTVQFRLPTGEMVATNEPIFECKHFTWGEATGNGSRKLADKTILFNVVRTAQCLERVRSHFGNRAIKINSWYRPPSINRAVGGVSNSTHIQGYAVDFTIEGITPVEVYQKLDAWHGKAGGLGKSVLFTHLDLRGYAARWIYGR
;
A
#
# COMPACT_ATOMS: atom_id res chain seq x y z
N LEU A 1 16.92 -1.72 -4.25
CA LEU A 1 15.57 -1.11 -4.39
C LEU A 1 15.25 -0.15 -3.25
N SER A 2 15.62 -0.44 -2.01
CA SER A 2 15.33 0.41 -0.83
C SER A 2 15.92 1.84 -0.91
N GLN A 3 16.97 2.04 -1.69
CA GLN A 3 17.66 3.33 -1.88
C GLN A 3 17.37 4.00 -3.23
N LEU A 4 16.37 3.50 -3.98
CA LEU A 4 16.05 4.03 -5.30
C LEU A 4 15.45 5.42 -5.20
N ASN A 5 16.20 6.46 -5.59
CA ASN A 5 15.78 7.87 -5.55
C ASN A 5 15.35 8.43 -6.92
N THR A 6 15.57 7.67 -8.00
CA THR A 6 15.30 8.08 -9.38
C THR A 6 14.41 7.07 -10.07
N THR A 7 13.78 7.48 -11.18
CA THR A 7 13.05 6.55 -12.06
C THR A 7 14.01 6.04 -13.12
N LEU A 8 14.13 4.72 -13.24
CA LEU A 8 14.93 4.02 -14.24
C LEU A 8 14.02 3.44 -15.34
N THR A 9 14.45 3.53 -16.59
CA THR A 9 13.82 2.80 -17.69
C THR A 9 14.30 1.34 -17.74
N LEU A 10 13.56 0.45 -18.39
CA LEU A 10 14.02 -0.93 -18.59
C LEU A 10 15.38 -0.97 -19.32
N ASP A 11 15.59 -0.07 -20.29
CA ASP A 11 16.89 0.01 -21.01
C ASP A 11 18.04 0.36 -20.08
N SER A 12 17.81 1.27 -19.12
CA SER A 12 18.84 1.62 -18.13
C SER A 12 19.09 0.51 -17.11
N LEU A 13 18.09 -0.37 -16.88
CA LEU A 13 18.24 -1.51 -15.99
C LEU A 13 19.09 -2.64 -16.57
N VAL A 14 19.18 -2.78 -17.90
CA VAL A 14 19.99 -3.82 -18.57
C VAL A 14 21.43 -3.84 -18.07
N GLN A 15 22.00 -2.68 -17.77
CA GLN A 15 23.38 -2.53 -17.31
C GLN A 15 23.51 -2.74 -15.78
N ASN A 16 22.42 -2.83 -15.03
CA ASN A 16 22.45 -2.95 -13.58
C ASN A 16 22.07 -4.38 -13.13
N ARG A 17 23.02 -5.29 -13.28
CA ARG A 17 22.85 -6.70 -12.95
C ARG A 17 22.38 -6.95 -11.52
N VAL A 18 22.91 -6.20 -10.56
CA VAL A 18 22.57 -6.33 -9.13
C VAL A 18 21.09 -6.00 -8.92
N LEU A 19 20.63 -4.88 -9.48
CA LEU A 19 19.25 -4.44 -9.35
C LEU A 19 18.28 -5.39 -10.09
N VAL A 20 18.68 -5.89 -11.26
CA VAL A 20 17.88 -6.89 -12.00
C VAL A 20 17.77 -8.20 -11.21
N THR A 21 18.87 -8.65 -10.57
CA THR A 21 18.84 -9.84 -9.69
C THR A 21 17.85 -9.64 -8.53
N GLU A 22 17.88 -8.49 -7.88
CA GLU A 22 16.94 -8.15 -6.79
C GLU A 22 15.50 -8.14 -7.28
N ILE A 23 15.22 -7.55 -8.44
CA ILE A 23 13.89 -7.55 -9.07
C ILE A 23 13.42 -8.97 -9.39
N GLN A 24 14.26 -9.79 -10.03
CA GLN A 24 13.93 -11.18 -10.35
C GLN A 24 13.62 -11.99 -9.11
N TYR A 25 14.43 -11.85 -8.06
CA TYR A 25 14.22 -12.51 -6.79
C TYR A 25 12.86 -12.13 -6.19
N LEU A 26 12.56 -10.85 -6.10
CA LEU A 26 11.30 -10.36 -5.54
C LEU A 26 10.08 -10.81 -6.36
N LEU A 27 10.18 -10.75 -7.68
CA LEU A 27 9.14 -11.26 -8.58
C LEU A 27 8.95 -12.77 -8.42
N SER A 28 10.02 -13.53 -8.16
CA SER A 28 9.92 -14.98 -7.92
C SER A 28 9.23 -15.29 -6.59
N VAL A 29 9.54 -14.53 -5.53
CA VAL A 29 8.87 -14.63 -4.23
C VAL A 29 7.37 -14.30 -4.36
N GLY A 30 7.02 -13.31 -5.18
CA GLY A 30 5.63 -12.93 -5.48
C GLY A 30 4.91 -13.89 -6.43
N GLY A 31 5.59 -14.89 -6.99
CA GLY A 31 5.02 -15.85 -7.95
C GLY A 31 4.87 -15.34 -9.38
N PHE A 32 5.39 -14.14 -9.69
CA PHE A 32 5.35 -13.54 -11.03
C PHE A 32 6.46 -14.07 -11.95
N TYR A 33 7.60 -14.46 -11.39
CA TYR A 33 8.76 -14.92 -12.15
C TYR A 33 9.10 -16.36 -11.81
N LYS A 34 9.19 -17.20 -12.85
CA LYS A 34 9.52 -18.64 -12.73
C LYS A 34 10.87 -18.98 -13.37
N GLY A 35 11.58 -17.98 -13.88
CA GLY A 35 12.88 -18.15 -14.49
C GLY A 35 14.02 -18.19 -13.51
N LYS A 36 15.25 -18.33 -14.01
CA LYS A 36 16.46 -18.28 -13.19
C LYS A 36 16.76 -16.84 -12.74
N VAL A 37 17.08 -16.66 -11.47
CA VAL A 37 17.55 -15.38 -10.93
C VAL A 37 19.03 -15.21 -11.29
N ASP A 38 19.30 -14.58 -12.43
CA ASP A 38 20.64 -14.49 -13.05
C ASP A 38 21.11 -13.04 -13.30
N GLY A 39 20.25 -12.06 -13.00
CA GLY A 39 20.53 -10.64 -13.22
C GLY A 39 20.48 -10.22 -14.69
N ILE A 40 19.88 -11.04 -15.56
CA ILE A 40 19.71 -10.71 -16.98
C ILE A 40 18.27 -10.24 -17.24
N LEU A 41 18.13 -9.00 -17.72
CA LEU A 41 16.83 -8.43 -18.05
C LEU A 41 16.32 -8.98 -19.41
N GLY A 42 16.00 -10.28 -19.45
CA GLY A 42 15.48 -10.95 -20.63
C GLY A 42 13.95 -10.84 -20.76
N LYS A 43 13.41 -11.39 -21.86
CA LYS A 43 11.96 -11.36 -22.17
C LYS A 43 11.09 -11.87 -21.02
N GLN A 44 11.49 -12.93 -20.33
CA GLN A 44 10.74 -13.49 -19.20
C GLN A 44 10.72 -12.54 -18.00
N THR A 45 11.86 -11.90 -17.69
CA THR A 45 11.96 -10.93 -16.59
C THR A 45 11.08 -9.71 -16.89
N ILE A 46 11.14 -9.19 -18.12
CA ILE A 46 10.32 -8.05 -18.54
C ILE A 46 8.83 -8.40 -18.49
N ALA A 47 8.42 -9.56 -18.99
CA ALA A 47 7.03 -10.00 -18.94
C ALA A 47 6.52 -10.12 -17.49
N ALA A 48 7.31 -10.72 -16.60
CA ALA A 48 6.99 -10.84 -15.19
C ALA A 48 6.89 -9.46 -14.49
N PHE A 49 7.80 -8.55 -14.82
CA PHE A 49 7.79 -7.19 -14.29
C PHE A 49 6.56 -6.38 -14.76
N VAL A 50 6.22 -6.47 -16.05
CA VAL A 50 5.03 -5.83 -16.61
C VAL A 50 3.75 -6.39 -15.99
N GLU A 51 3.65 -7.73 -15.88
CA GLU A 51 2.49 -8.37 -15.24
C GLU A 51 2.38 -8.00 -13.75
N PHE A 52 3.49 -8.01 -13.02
CA PHE A 52 3.53 -7.51 -11.65
C PHE A 52 3.02 -6.07 -11.56
N LYS A 53 3.54 -5.16 -12.40
CA LYS A 53 3.11 -3.76 -12.40
C LYS A 53 1.64 -3.59 -12.72
N LYS A 54 1.13 -4.36 -13.67
CA LYS A 54 -0.29 -4.39 -14.03
C LYS A 54 -1.15 -4.80 -12.82
N GLN A 55 -0.77 -5.88 -12.12
CA GLN A 55 -1.49 -6.36 -10.95
C GLN A 55 -1.31 -5.47 -9.73
N ALA A 56 -0.18 -4.77 -9.61
CA ALA A 56 0.10 -3.79 -8.57
C ALA A 56 -0.46 -2.39 -8.89
N TYR A 57 -1.13 -2.19 -10.03
CA TYR A 57 -1.69 -0.91 -10.47
C TYR A 57 -0.63 0.18 -10.64
N LEU A 58 0.54 -0.19 -11.09
CA LEU A 58 1.64 0.73 -11.33
C LEU A 58 1.68 1.11 -12.81
N GLN A 59 1.58 2.40 -13.11
CA GLN A 59 1.67 2.90 -14.48
C GLN A 59 3.10 2.81 -15.02
N HIS A 60 3.25 3.04 -16.34
CA HIS A 60 4.53 2.99 -17.04
C HIS A 60 5.20 1.61 -16.90
N PRO A 61 4.74 0.60 -17.67
CA PRO A 61 5.24 -0.78 -17.58
C PRO A 61 6.75 -0.89 -17.89
N ASP A 62 7.31 0.13 -18.53
CA ASP A 62 8.70 0.27 -18.95
C ASP A 62 9.61 0.94 -17.93
N ARG A 63 9.10 1.28 -16.72
CA ARG A 63 9.85 2.08 -15.74
C ARG A 63 9.83 1.48 -14.34
N LEU A 64 10.97 1.56 -13.68
CA LEU A 64 11.17 1.28 -12.26
C LEU A 64 11.30 2.61 -11.51
N GLY A 65 10.24 3.05 -10.85
CA GLY A 65 10.24 4.20 -9.95
C GLY A 65 10.12 3.76 -8.49
N GLN A 66 10.14 4.73 -7.57
CA GLN A 66 10.04 4.47 -6.12
C GLN A 66 8.80 3.67 -5.73
N SER A 67 7.64 3.95 -6.35
CA SER A 67 6.40 3.20 -6.11
C SER A 67 6.52 1.73 -6.54
N THR A 68 7.18 1.46 -7.67
CA THR A 68 7.44 0.09 -8.14
C THR A 68 8.45 -0.62 -7.24
N ALA A 69 9.53 0.05 -6.85
CA ALA A 69 10.53 -0.48 -5.94
C ALA A 69 9.91 -0.86 -4.59
N ARG A 70 9.07 0.00 -4.04
CA ARG A 70 8.36 -0.25 -2.79
C ARG A 70 7.42 -1.44 -2.90
N ALA A 71 6.61 -1.50 -3.95
CA ALA A 71 5.68 -2.61 -4.18
C ALA A 71 6.42 -3.96 -4.38
N LEU A 72 7.58 -3.95 -5.04
CA LEU A 72 8.44 -5.13 -5.15
C LEU A 72 8.96 -5.59 -3.79
N LEU A 73 9.45 -4.67 -2.96
CA LEU A 73 9.92 -4.99 -1.61
C LEU A 73 8.81 -5.56 -0.71
N GLU A 74 7.55 -5.15 -0.92
CA GLU A 74 6.39 -5.70 -0.22
C GLU A 74 6.13 -7.19 -0.56
N LEU A 75 6.63 -7.70 -1.70
CA LEU A 75 6.57 -9.12 -2.03
C LEU A 75 7.42 -9.98 -1.07
N GLN A 76 8.51 -9.45 -0.53
CA GLN A 76 9.34 -10.15 0.49
C GLN A 76 8.59 -10.41 1.80
N GLY A 77 7.62 -9.56 2.16
CA GLY A 77 6.85 -9.68 3.41
C GLY A 77 5.95 -10.92 3.50
N LYS A 78 5.85 -11.74 2.45
CA LYS A 78 5.10 -13.00 2.46
C LYS A 78 5.84 -14.17 3.09
N ALA A 79 7.14 -14.04 3.38
CA ALA A 79 7.98 -15.12 3.94
C ALA A 79 8.75 -14.71 5.21
N TRP A 80 8.52 -13.52 5.73
CA TRP A 80 9.21 -13.06 6.93
C TRP A 80 8.33 -13.21 8.17
N HIS A 81 8.63 -14.25 8.97
CA HIS A 81 8.17 -14.34 10.34
C HIS A 81 9.21 -13.63 11.21
N PRO A 82 8.90 -12.47 11.83
CA PRO A 82 9.80 -11.93 12.83
C PRO A 82 9.78 -12.85 14.05
N ASN A 83 10.97 -13.37 14.36
CA ASN A 83 11.22 -14.02 15.65
C ASN A 83 11.00 -12.95 16.76
N PRO A 84 10.19 -13.20 17.81
CA PRO A 84 9.82 -12.18 18.79
C PRO A 84 10.92 -11.86 19.84
N THR A 85 12.19 -11.99 19.49
CA THR A 85 13.29 -11.67 20.38
C THR A 85 14.41 -10.95 19.64
N GLU A 86 14.21 -9.67 19.42
CA GLU A 86 15.30 -8.69 19.47
C GLU A 86 14.71 -7.29 19.61
N THR A 87 14.64 -6.86 20.86
CA THR A 87 14.49 -5.48 21.27
C THR A 87 15.73 -4.69 20.88
N SER A 88 15.69 -4.05 19.73
CA SER A 88 16.50 -2.86 19.49
C SER A 88 15.53 -1.70 19.24
N PRO A 89 15.60 -0.64 20.03
CA PRO A 89 14.76 0.53 19.81
C PRO A 89 15.33 1.28 18.61
N ASN A 90 14.92 0.89 17.39
CA ASN A 90 15.04 1.77 16.27
C ASN A 90 14.11 2.95 16.56
N ARG A 91 14.67 4.07 16.99
CA ARG A 91 13.95 5.33 17.17
C ARG A 91 13.32 5.67 15.82
N ILE A 92 12.07 5.25 15.60
CA ILE A 92 11.20 5.87 14.63
C ILE A 92 11.16 7.32 15.08
N SER A 93 11.82 8.21 14.34
CA SER A 93 11.77 9.62 14.66
C SER A 93 10.32 10.04 14.59
N THR A 94 9.74 10.25 15.76
CA THR A 94 8.35 10.65 15.90
C THR A 94 8.22 12.05 15.32
N VAL A 95 7.59 12.18 14.19
CA VAL A 95 7.34 13.47 13.54
C VAL A 95 6.05 14.03 14.11
N GLN A 96 6.09 15.24 14.65
CA GLN A 96 4.89 15.98 15.00
C GLN A 96 4.41 16.81 13.81
N PHE A 97 3.11 16.89 13.64
CA PHE A 97 2.51 17.74 12.61
C PHE A 97 1.15 18.28 13.10
N ARG A 98 0.71 19.37 12.46
CA ARG A 98 -0.51 20.06 12.82
C ARG A 98 -1.69 19.54 12.00
N LEU A 99 -2.77 19.15 12.67
CA LEU A 99 -4.05 18.83 12.05
C LEU A 99 -4.77 20.09 11.56
N PRO A 100 -5.72 19.97 10.63
CA PRO A 100 -6.56 21.10 10.18
C PRO A 100 -7.40 21.77 11.29
N THR A 101 -7.54 21.13 12.44
CA THR A 101 -8.16 21.70 13.64
C THR A 101 -7.22 22.61 14.43
N GLY A 102 -5.91 22.59 14.10
CA GLY A 102 -4.88 23.31 14.84
C GLY A 102 -4.17 22.45 15.90
N GLU A 103 -4.69 21.29 16.20
CA GLU A 103 -4.11 20.34 17.18
C GLU A 103 -2.79 19.75 16.64
N MET A 104 -1.82 19.58 17.54
CA MET A 104 -0.55 18.92 17.24
C MET A 104 -0.67 17.44 17.61
N VAL A 105 -0.30 16.57 16.68
CA VAL A 105 -0.26 15.11 16.88
C VAL A 105 1.06 14.54 16.44
N ALA A 106 1.45 13.41 17.00
CA ALA A 106 2.62 12.68 16.60
C ALA A 106 2.27 11.51 15.66
N THR A 107 3.16 11.17 14.74
CA THR A 107 2.93 10.11 13.74
C THR A 107 2.69 8.74 14.37
N ASN A 108 3.23 8.47 15.54
CA ASN A 108 3.04 7.22 16.28
C ASN A 108 1.79 7.23 17.21
N GLU A 109 1.10 8.38 17.32
CA GLU A 109 -0.12 8.45 18.09
C GLU A 109 -1.29 7.77 17.36
N PRO A 110 -2.18 7.09 18.09
CA PRO A 110 -3.43 6.57 17.54
C PRO A 110 -4.29 7.70 16.95
N ILE A 111 -5.05 7.37 15.92
CA ILE A 111 -6.05 8.29 15.36
C ILE A 111 -7.23 8.38 16.33
N PHE A 112 -7.18 9.36 17.23
CA PHE A 112 -8.16 9.55 18.29
C PHE A 112 -8.43 8.24 19.07
N GLU A 113 -9.65 7.74 19.08
CA GLU A 113 -10.06 6.53 19.81
C GLU A 113 -9.71 5.21 19.08
N CYS A 114 -9.10 5.27 17.87
CA CYS A 114 -8.76 4.11 17.07
C CYS A 114 -7.41 3.53 17.49
N LYS A 115 -7.41 2.59 18.42
CA LYS A 115 -6.21 2.09 19.13
C LYS A 115 -5.15 1.43 18.24
N HIS A 116 -5.55 0.92 17.06
CA HIS A 116 -4.67 0.09 16.22
C HIS A 116 -4.19 0.80 14.96
N PHE A 117 -4.61 2.04 14.74
CA PHE A 117 -4.25 2.82 13.55
C PHE A 117 -3.71 4.18 13.93
N THR A 118 -2.57 4.55 13.35
CA THR A 118 -1.81 5.74 13.72
C THR A 118 -1.93 6.84 12.67
N TRP A 119 -1.66 8.07 13.08
CA TRP A 119 -1.55 9.19 12.17
C TRP A 119 -0.45 8.99 11.13
N GLY A 120 0.64 8.30 11.46
CA GLY A 120 1.71 7.99 10.53
C GLY A 120 1.25 7.10 9.37
N GLU A 121 0.44 6.09 9.65
CA GLU A 121 -0.12 5.21 8.60
C GLU A 121 -1.03 6.00 7.65
N ALA A 122 -1.88 6.87 8.18
CA ALA A 122 -2.80 7.66 7.37
C ALA A 122 -2.09 8.73 6.54
N THR A 123 -1.00 9.32 7.06
CA THR A 123 -0.34 10.49 6.48
C THR A 123 1.03 10.21 5.86
N GLY A 124 1.42 8.95 5.71
CA GLY A 124 2.75 8.58 5.22
C GLY A 124 3.86 9.18 6.10
N ASN A 125 3.80 8.88 7.38
CA ASN A 125 4.71 9.38 8.42
C ASN A 125 4.78 10.92 8.48
N GLY A 126 3.62 11.59 8.37
CA GLY A 126 3.51 13.05 8.46
C GLY A 126 3.89 13.81 7.19
N SER A 127 4.34 13.11 6.14
CA SER A 127 4.71 13.75 4.87
C SER A 127 3.51 14.25 4.05
N ARG A 128 2.31 13.74 4.33
CA ARG A 128 1.06 14.05 3.62
C ARG A 128 0.15 14.87 4.52
N LYS A 129 0.28 16.18 4.47
CA LYS A 129 -0.56 17.10 5.25
C LYS A 129 -2.02 16.95 4.83
N LEU A 130 -2.92 16.75 5.80
CA LEU A 130 -4.36 16.76 5.57
C LEU A 130 -4.79 18.18 5.17
N ALA A 131 -5.43 18.31 4.02
CA ALA A 131 -5.68 19.62 3.41
C ALA A 131 -6.74 20.44 4.18
N ASP A 132 -7.75 19.78 4.72
CA ASP A 132 -8.87 20.41 5.41
C ASP A 132 -9.55 19.49 6.43
N LYS A 133 -10.53 20.04 7.16
CA LYS A 133 -11.30 19.31 8.19
C LYS A 133 -12.16 18.19 7.59
N THR A 134 -12.60 18.29 6.34
CA THR A 134 -13.38 17.22 5.69
C THR A 134 -12.52 15.99 5.47
N ILE A 135 -11.30 16.18 4.97
CA ILE A 135 -10.33 15.10 4.80
C ILE A 135 -9.94 14.49 6.14
N LEU A 136 -9.69 15.32 7.17
CA LEU A 136 -9.45 14.85 8.53
C LEU A 136 -10.58 13.95 9.02
N PHE A 137 -11.83 14.41 8.90
CA PHE A 137 -13.01 13.64 9.30
C PHE A 137 -13.12 12.32 8.55
N ASN A 138 -12.86 12.33 7.24
CA ASN A 138 -12.86 11.12 6.42
C ASN A 138 -11.77 10.12 6.85
N VAL A 139 -10.57 10.59 7.18
CA VAL A 139 -9.48 9.74 7.72
C VAL A 139 -9.92 9.08 9.04
N VAL A 140 -10.52 9.85 9.95
CA VAL A 140 -11.03 9.33 11.23
C VAL A 140 -12.11 8.28 11.03
N ARG A 141 -13.09 8.54 10.15
CA ARG A 141 -14.13 7.55 9.81
C ARG A 141 -13.55 6.28 9.20
N THR A 142 -12.51 6.40 8.39
CA THR A 142 -11.83 5.25 7.80
C THR A 142 -11.09 4.45 8.87
N ALA A 143 -10.44 5.10 9.84
CA ALA A 143 -9.83 4.43 11.00
C ALA A 143 -10.87 3.64 11.80
N GLN A 144 -12.01 4.26 12.11
CA GLN A 144 -13.12 3.59 12.80
C GLN A 144 -13.68 2.39 12.01
N CYS A 145 -13.73 2.51 10.68
CA CYS A 145 -14.12 1.39 9.82
C CYS A 145 -13.09 0.25 9.90
N LEU A 146 -11.80 0.58 9.85
CA LEU A 146 -10.71 -0.40 9.96
C LEU A 146 -10.70 -1.12 11.31
N GLU A 147 -11.04 -0.46 12.41
CA GLU A 147 -11.22 -1.13 13.71
C GLU A 147 -12.33 -2.20 13.64
N ARG A 148 -13.44 -1.91 12.96
CA ARG A 148 -14.51 -2.88 12.73
C ARG A 148 -14.08 -4.00 11.79
N VAL A 149 -13.34 -3.70 10.72
CA VAL A 149 -12.73 -4.71 9.85
C VAL A 149 -11.83 -5.62 10.67
N ARG A 150 -10.96 -5.05 11.51
CA ARG A 150 -10.07 -5.81 12.39
C ARG A 150 -10.84 -6.78 13.28
N SER A 151 -11.90 -6.31 13.93
CA SER A 151 -12.79 -7.14 14.76
C SER A 151 -13.46 -8.24 13.94
N HIS A 152 -13.93 -7.93 12.73
CA HIS A 152 -14.57 -8.89 11.83
C HIS A 152 -13.63 -10.05 11.44
N PHE A 153 -12.33 -9.79 11.37
CA PHE A 153 -11.28 -10.79 11.10
C PHE A 153 -10.61 -11.36 12.36
N GLY A 154 -11.29 -11.36 13.50
CA GLY A 154 -10.79 -11.98 14.73
C GLY A 154 -9.60 -11.25 15.33
N ASN A 155 -9.57 -9.93 15.22
CA ASN A 155 -8.54 -9.04 15.75
C ASN A 155 -7.12 -9.26 15.16
N ARG A 156 -7.03 -9.79 13.95
CA ARG A 156 -5.76 -9.95 13.25
C ARG A 156 -5.13 -8.60 12.93
N ALA A 157 -3.81 -8.56 12.83
CA ALA A 157 -3.10 -7.37 12.44
C ALA A 157 -3.46 -6.96 11.01
N ILE A 158 -3.72 -5.65 10.83
CA ILE A 158 -3.93 -5.03 9.51
C ILE A 158 -2.71 -4.19 9.21
N LYS A 159 -2.10 -4.43 8.05
CA LYS A 159 -1.00 -3.61 7.53
C LYS A 159 -1.56 -2.65 6.49
N ILE A 160 -1.34 -1.36 6.69
CA ILE A 160 -1.74 -0.32 5.75
C ILE A 160 -0.70 -0.20 4.63
N ASN A 161 -1.14 -0.38 3.40
CA ASN A 161 -0.33 -0.21 2.19
C ASN A 161 -0.44 1.23 1.64
N SER A 162 -1.63 1.82 1.68
CA SER A 162 -1.87 3.20 1.26
C SER A 162 -3.15 3.73 1.90
N TRP A 163 -3.15 5.01 2.26
CA TRP A 163 -4.34 5.67 2.80
C TRP A 163 -4.54 7.03 2.13
N TYR A 164 -4.50 8.14 2.86
CA TYR A 164 -4.64 9.46 2.27
C TYR A 164 -3.52 9.77 1.27
N ARG A 165 -3.91 10.26 0.10
CA ARG A 165 -2.99 10.67 -0.97
C ARG A 165 -3.36 12.07 -1.46
N PRO A 166 -2.60 13.13 -1.12
CA PRO A 166 -2.78 14.43 -1.76
C PRO A 166 -2.75 14.32 -3.29
N PRO A 167 -3.39 15.24 -4.04
CA PRO A 167 -3.48 15.15 -5.50
C PRO A 167 -2.14 14.95 -6.22
N SER A 168 -1.05 15.57 -5.73
CA SER A 168 0.30 15.40 -6.27
C SER A 168 0.82 13.99 -6.11
N ILE A 169 0.67 13.41 -4.91
CA ILE A 169 1.06 12.02 -4.63
C ILE A 169 0.19 11.04 -5.43
N ASN A 170 -1.12 11.29 -5.49
CA ASN A 170 -2.03 10.45 -6.26
C ASN A 170 -1.66 10.41 -7.75
N ARG A 171 -1.31 11.56 -8.37
CA ARG A 171 -0.79 11.61 -9.74
C ARG A 171 0.54 10.85 -9.89
N ALA A 172 1.45 11.03 -8.94
CA ALA A 172 2.76 10.38 -8.99
C ALA A 172 2.69 8.85 -8.96
N VAL A 173 1.66 8.29 -8.29
CA VAL A 173 1.41 6.83 -8.27
C VAL A 173 0.42 6.38 -9.35
N GLY A 174 0.02 7.26 -10.26
CA GLY A 174 -0.89 6.94 -11.37
C GLY A 174 -2.35 6.73 -10.97
N GLY A 175 -2.77 7.29 -9.83
CA GLY A 175 -4.15 7.23 -9.39
C GLY A 175 -5.06 8.12 -10.25
N VAL A 176 -6.31 7.69 -10.43
CA VAL A 176 -7.33 8.49 -11.14
C VAL A 176 -7.59 9.82 -10.44
N SER A 177 -7.93 10.87 -11.19
CA SER A 177 -8.10 12.22 -10.67
C SER A 177 -9.19 12.36 -9.60
N ASN A 178 -10.22 11.51 -9.66
CA ASN A 178 -11.32 11.43 -8.69
C ASN A 178 -11.14 10.31 -7.66
N SER A 179 -9.90 9.91 -7.36
CA SER A 179 -9.59 8.86 -6.42
C SER A 179 -10.13 9.16 -5.02
N THR A 180 -10.77 8.17 -4.41
CA THR A 180 -11.27 8.21 -3.03
C THR A 180 -10.15 8.36 -1.98
N HIS A 181 -8.91 8.01 -2.33
CA HIS A 181 -7.73 8.29 -1.51
C HIS A 181 -7.45 9.79 -1.36
N ILE A 182 -7.76 10.60 -2.38
CA ILE A 182 -7.61 12.07 -2.32
C ILE A 182 -8.55 12.67 -1.27
N GLN A 183 -9.71 12.05 -1.09
CA GLN A 183 -10.73 12.48 -0.12
C GLN A 183 -10.47 11.94 1.30
N GLY A 184 -9.47 11.08 1.49
CA GLY A 184 -9.11 10.52 2.79
C GLY A 184 -9.99 9.36 3.27
N TYR A 185 -11.03 8.97 2.53
CA TYR A 185 -11.93 7.89 2.92
C TYR A 185 -11.69 6.55 2.23
N ALA A 186 -10.50 6.35 1.67
CA ALA A 186 -10.09 5.08 1.09
C ALA A 186 -8.77 4.58 1.68
N VAL A 187 -8.65 3.27 1.76
CA VAL A 187 -7.46 2.58 2.26
C VAL A 187 -7.20 1.31 1.46
N ASP A 188 -5.92 1.06 1.17
CA ASP A 188 -5.41 -0.19 0.64
C ASP A 188 -4.67 -0.91 1.78
N PHE A 189 -4.99 -2.17 2.05
CA PHE A 189 -4.45 -2.90 3.19
C PHE A 189 -4.35 -4.40 2.96
N THR A 190 -3.60 -5.07 3.83
CA THR A 190 -3.52 -6.53 3.96
C THR A 190 -3.82 -6.95 5.40
N ILE A 191 -4.29 -8.17 5.58
CA ILE A 191 -4.55 -8.76 6.89
C ILE A 191 -3.62 -9.96 7.10
N GLU A 192 -3.00 -10.02 8.27
CA GLU A 192 -2.07 -11.09 8.61
C GLU A 192 -2.69 -12.48 8.48
N GLY A 193 -2.01 -13.37 7.73
CA GLY A 193 -2.44 -14.75 7.54
C GLY A 193 -3.67 -14.94 6.66
N ILE A 194 -4.14 -13.91 5.94
CA ILE A 194 -5.29 -14.00 5.02
C ILE A 194 -4.91 -13.35 3.68
N THR A 195 -5.20 -14.03 2.58
CA THR A 195 -4.92 -13.45 1.26
C THR A 195 -5.84 -12.26 0.97
N PRO A 196 -5.38 -11.23 0.21
CA PRO A 196 -6.23 -10.10 -0.15
C PRO A 196 -7.52 -10.49 -0.87
N VAL A 197 -7.47 -11.57 -1.65
CA VAL A 197 -8.65 -12.11 -2.36
C VAL A 197 -9.67 -12.64 -1.37
N GLU A 198 -9.25 -13.39 -0.35
CA GLU A 198 -10.15 -13.88 0.72
C GLU A 198 -10.69 -12.74 1.57
N VAL A 199 -9.85 -11.72 1.86
CA VAL A 199 -10.30 -10.51 2.57
C VAL A 199 -11.40 -9.81 1.77
N TYR A 200 -11.18 -9.60 0.45
CA TYR A 200 -12.20 -9.02 -0.43
C TYR A 200 -13.52 -9.82 -0.38
N GLN A 201 -13.45 -11.15 -0.54
CA GLN A 201 -14.64 -12.01 -0.55
C GLN A 201 -15.43 -11.94 0.76
N LYS A 202 -14.74 -11.97 1.91
CA LYS A 202 -15.38 -11.89 3.23
C LYS A 202 -15.96 -10.51 3.52
N LEU A 203 -15.33 -9.45 2.98
CA LEU A 203 -15.82 -8.08 3.16
C LEU A 203 -16.98 -7.74 2.25
N ASP A 204 -17.20 -8.43 1.13
CA ASP A 204 -18.16 -8.01 0.12
C ASP A 204 -19.58 -7.88 0.70
N ALA A 205 -20.08 -8.92 1.36
CA ALA A 205 -21.39 -8.89 2.03
C ALA A 205 -21.38 -7.95 3.25
N TRP A 206 -20.29 -7.95 4.03
CA TRP A 206 -20.18 -7.15 5.24
C TRP A 206 -20.14 -5.64 4.95
N HIS A 207 -19.38 -5.22 3.93
CA HIS A 207 -19.30 -3.81 3.53
C HIS A 207 -20.55 -3.35 2.77
N GLY A 208 -21.18 -4.25 2.01
CA GLY A 208 -22.47 -4.04 1.37
C GLY A 208 -22.52 -2.75 0.56
N LYS A 209 -23.49 -1.89 0.90
CA LYS A 209 -23.74 -0.59 0.25
C LYS A 209 -22.94 0.57 0.88
N ALA A 210 -22.14 0.33 1.92
CA ALA A 210 -21.39 1.41 2.62
C ALA A 210 -20.30 2.04 1.75
N GLY A 211 -19.76 1.29 0.76
CA GLY A 211 -18.70 1.83 -0.07
C GLY A 211 -18.15 0.88 -1.12
N GLY A 212 -16.97 1.26 -1.63
CA GLY A 212 -16.23 0.53 -2.63
C GLY A 212 -15.34 -0.57 -2.05
N LEU A 213 -15.22 -1.67 -2.79
CA LEU A 213 -14.21 -2.70 -2.57
C LEU A 213 -13.51 -3.02 -3.88
N GLY A 214 -12.18 -2.97 -3.85
CA GLY A 214 -11.31 -3.34 -4.95
C GLY A 214 -10.50 -4.58 -4.63
N LYS A 215 -10.51 -5.57 -5.51
CA LYS A 215 -9.76 -6.81 -5.39
C LYS A 215 -8.43 -6.71 -6.10
N SER A 216 -7.33 -6.93 -5.39
CA SER A 216 -5.98 -7.13 -5.92
C SER A 216 -5.37 -8.39 -5.29
N VAL A 217 -4.32 -8.93 -5.90
CA VAL A 217 -3.52 -10.00 -5.29
C VAL A 217 -2.56 -9.47 -4.21
N LEU A 218 -2.31 -8.16 -4.19
CA LEU A 218 -1.35 -7.51 -3.29
C LEU A 218 -2.00 -6.83 -2.10
N PHE A 219 -3.24 -6.37 -2.24
CA PHE A 219 -3.99 -5.66 -1.20
C PHE A 219 -5.49 -5.76 -1.44
N THR A 220 -6.26 -5.42 -0.44
CA THR A 220 -7.69 -5.14 -0.58
C THR A 220 -7.91 -3.65 -0.46
N HIS A 221 -8.59 -3.04 -1.43
CA HIS A 221 -9.06 -1.67 -1.31
C HIS A 221 -10.42 -1.63 -0.62
N LEU A 222 -10.58 -0.68 0.28
CA LEU A 222 -11.88 -0.35 0.90
C LEU A 222 -12.06 1.16 0.92
N ASP A 223 -13.26 1.63 0.58
CA ASP A 223 -13.62 3.04 0.74
C ASP A 223 -15.05 3.25 1.26
N LEU A 224 -15.31 4.44 1.73
CA LEU A 224 -16.56 4.84 2.37
C LEU A 224 -17.38 5.82 1.50
N ARG A 225 -17.44 5.58 0.19
CA ARG A 225 -18.15 6.46 -0.77
C ARG A 225 -19.67 6.51 -0.63
N GLY A 226 -20.25 5.65 0.21
CA GLY A 226 -21.69 5.67 0.50
C GLY A 226 -22.58 4.90 -0.48
N TYR A 227 -22.00 4.24 -1.47
CA TYR A 227 -22.69 3.33 -2.39
C TYR A 227 -21.79 2.18 -2.81
N ALA A 228 -22.38 1.04 -3.14
CA ALA A 228 -21.62 -0.14 -3.53
C ALA A 228 -20.89 0.08 -4.87
N ALA A 229 -19.57 -0.16 -4.87
CA ALA A 229 -18.75 -0.24 -6.07
C ALA A 229 -17.79 -1.43 -5.92
N ARG A 230 -17.67 -2.24 -6.96
CA ARG A 230 -16.82 -3.44 -6.96
C ARG A 230 -16.00 -3.49 -8.21
N TRP A 231 -14.69 -3.72 -8.06
CA TRP A 231 -13.78 -3.84 -9.20
C TRP A 231 -12.61 -4.76 -8.90
N ILE A 232 -11.92 -5.14 -9.96
CA ILE A 232 -10.72 -5.94 -9.90
C ILE A 232 -9.59 -5.11 -10.50
N TYR A 233 -8.53 -4.98 -9.73
CA TYR A 233 -7.30 -4.35 -10.19
C TYR A 233 -6.55 -5.31 -11.14
N GLY A 234 -6.08 -4.80 -12.30
CA GLY A 234 -5.23 -5.58 -13.21
C GLY A 234 -5.97 -6.41 -14.27
N ARG A 235 -7.18 -6.01 -14.66
CA ARG A 235 -7.80 -6.48 -15.92
C ARG A 235 -7.35 -5.66 -17.09
#